data_a351d0c10bbc113f104ac3b5511f1a34
#
_entry.id   a351d0c10bbc113f104ac3b5511f1a34
#
_cell.length_a   1.000
_cell.length_b   1.000
_cell.length_c   1.000
_cell.angle_alpha   90.00
_cell.angle_beta   90.00
_cell.angle_gamma   90.00
#
_symmetry.space_group_name_H-M   'P 1'
#
loop_
_entity.id
_entity.type
_entity.pdbx_description
1 polymer ?
#
loop_
_entity_poly.entity_id
_entity_poly.type
_entity_poly.pdbx_seq_one_letter_code
_entity_poly.pdbx_strand_id
1 'polypeptide(L)'
;MTYYHIHIGQFNEKYYDSFEIFRIIEKLSSKTKITEIHYSSTSSCRCDVELVRIEEEIKYAQNFISKKIITKPYLWFIPKYAEQRISVESVTKSFDYCGIKIHPAGQYWEENNSNHLKALHQIFRWADDNKKHILIHCGTQKCDLPTRFEQFFEEYKNAKIILAHSNPVFETAQMVNKYDNVFCDTACINKESFEQLKKEINDTKKILFGSDFPINNYWNKLLFNKSKSLSKEYKETCAILKNLNYE
;
A
#
# COMPACT_ATOMS: atom_id res chain seq x y z
N MET A 1 -2.72 16.74 2.69
CA MET A 1 -2.93 15.36 3.21
C MET A 1 -2.30 14.37 2.24
N THR A 2 -1.62 13.35 2.77
CA THR A 2 -1.03 12.26 1.96
C THR A 2 -2.01 11.11 1.81
N TYR A 3 -2.12 10.58 0.59
CA TYR A 3 -2.90 9.40 0.23
C TYR A 3 -1.97 8.22 0.08
N TYR A 4 -1.92 7.34 1.07
CA TYR A 4 -0.85 6.36 1.24
C TYR A 4 -1.00 5.06 0.44
N HIS A 5 -2.19 4.74 -0.10
CA HIS A 5 -2.42 3.42 -0.68
C HIS A 5 -3.38 3.48 -1.86
N ILE A 6 -2.82 3.56 -3.06
CA ILE A 6 -3.51 3.39 -4.33
C ILE A 6 -2.69 2.54 -5.29
N HIS A 7 -3.28 2.14 -6.39
CA HIS A 7 -2.69 1.27 -7.39
C HIS A 7 -2.81 1.80 -8.82
N ILE A 8 -1.84 1.40 -9.65
CA ILE A 8 -1.80 1.59 -11.11
C ILE A 8 -1.40 0.28 -11.77
N GLY A 9 -1.39 0.22 -13.09
CA GLY A 9 -0.83 -0.91 -13.85
C GLY A 9 -1.81 -2.05 -14.06
N GLN A 10 -1.30 -3.23 -14.39
CA GLN A 10 -2.11 -4.39 -14.74
C GLN A 10 -2.63 -5.12 -13.50
N PHE A 11 -3.94 -5.31 -13.43
CA PHE A 11 -4.59 -6.18 -12.46
C PHE A 11 -5.55 -7.13 -13.16
N ASN A 12 -5.21 -8.41 -13.17
CA ASN A 12 -5.86 -9.42 -13.98
C ASN A 12 -5.93 -8.99 -15.47
N GLU A 13 -7.11 -8.99 -16.08
CA GLU A 13 -7.33 -8.58 -17.47
C GLU A 13 -7.45 -7.06 -17.67
N LYS A 14 -7.42 -6.26 -16.58
CA LYS A 14 -7.63 -4.82 -16.63
C LYS A 14 -6.33 -4.05 -16.38
N TYR A 15 -6.05 -3.10 -17.26
CA TYR A 15 -4.97 -2.12 -17.07
C TYR A 15 -5.54 -0.82 -16.51
N TYR A 16 -4.92 -0.31 -15.45
CA TYR A 16 -5.25 0.95 -14.79
C TYR A 16 -4.19 1.99 -15.12
N ASP A 17 -4.50 2.86 -16.06
CA ASP A 17 -3.59 3.92 -16.50
C ASP A 17 -3.31 4.93 -15.39
N SER A 18 -2.04 5.20 -15.12
CA SER A 18 -1.62 6.09 -14.04
C SER A 18 -2.07 7.53 -14.25
N PHE A 19 -2.03 8.03 -15.50
CA PHE A 19 -2.49 9.39 -15.80
C PHE A 19 -3.99 9.55 -15.60
N GLU A 20 -4.79 8.54 -15.97
CA GLU A 20 -6.23 8.55 -15.70
C GLU A 20 -6.50 8.60 -14.20
N ILE A 21 -5.86 7.73 -13.43
CA ILE A 21 -5.98 7.66 -11.96
C ILE A 21 -5.60 8.99 -11.31
N PHE A 22 -4.42 9.51 -11.62
CA PHE A 22 -3.91 10.74 -11.01
C PHE A 22 -4.76 11.97 -11.38
N ARG A 23 -5.25 12.08 -12.63
CA ARG A 23 -6.15 13.16 -13.05
C ARG A 23 -7.49 13.12 -12.31
N ILE A 24 -8.04 11.93 -12.07
CA ILE A 24 -9.26 11.79 -11.28
C ILE A 24 -9.05 12.33 -9.85
N ILE A 25 -7.94 11.96 -9.21
CA ILE A 25 -7.61 12.39 -7.85
C ILE A 25 -7.31 13.89 -7.83
N GLU A 26 -6.50 14.39 -8.77
CA GLU A 26 -6.18 15.81 -8.90
C GLU A 26 -7.43 16.69 -9.07
N LYS A 27 -8.37 16.28 -9.93
CA LYS A 27 -9.62 16.97 -10.17
C LYS A 27 -10.48 17.12 -8.90
N LEU A 28 -10.35 16.20 -7.98
CA LEU A 28 -11.09 16.20 -6.72
C LEU A 28 -10.25 16.65 -5.51
N SER A 29 -8.96 16.96 -5.71
CA SER A 29 -8.01 17.31 -4.65
C SER A 29 -8.45 18.52 -3.81
N SER A 30 -9.10 19.53 -4.43
CA SER A 30 -9.65 20.69 -3.71
C SER A 30 -10.72 20.31 -2.69
N LYS A 31 -11.44 19.22 -2.92
CA LYS A 31 -12.50 18.72 -2.02
C LYS A 31 -11.95 17.74 -0.97
N THR A 32 -10.87 17.02 -1.30
CA THR A 32 -10.28 15.98 -0.46
C THR A 32 -9.07 16.45 0.32
N LYS A 33 -8.56 17.65 0.02
CA LYS A 33 -7.31 18.21 0.59
C LYS A 33 -6.08 17.33 0.35
N ILE A 34 -6.13 16.39 -0.61
CA ILE A 34 -5.01 15.53 -0.98
C ILE A 34 -3.99 16.35 -1.77
N THR A 35 -2.74 16.33 -1.33
CA THR A 35 -1.60 17.01 -1.95
C THR A 35 -0.47 16.07 -2.35
N GLU A 36 -0.48 14.84 -1.83
CA GLU A 36 0.50 13.81 -2.14
C GLU A 36 -0.16 12.45 -2.28
N ILE A 37 0.28 11.65 -3.25
CA ILE A 37 -0.23 10.31 -3.55
C ILE A 37 0.93 9.33 -3.54
N HIS A 38 0.81 8.27 -2.74
CA HIS A 38 1.71 7.13 -2.79
C HIS A 38 1.02 5.97 -3.54
N TYR A 39 1.68 5.45 -4.57
CA TYR A 39 1.11 4.44 -5.45
C TYR A 39 2.04 3.25 -5.66
N SER A 40 1.46 2.10 -5.94
CA SER A 40 2.20 0.90 -6.34
C SER A 40 1.62 0.26 -7.60
N SER A 41 2.48 -0.39 -8.40
CA SER A 41 2.03 -1.11 -9.58
C SER A 41 1.41 -2.45 -9.20
N THR A 42 0.14 -2.67 -9.58
CA THR A 42 -0.55 -3.95 -9.41
C THR A 42 -0.04 -5.05 -10.32
N SER A 43 0.76 -4.72 -11.34
CA SER A 43 1.44 -5.73 -12.15
C SER A 43 2.30 -6.66 -11.29
N SER A 44 2.79 -6.16 -10.15
CA SER A 44 3.53 -6.94 -9.14
C SER A 44 2.66 -7.89 -8.31
N CYS A 45 1.34 -7.87 -8.42
CA CYS A 45 0.48 -8.91 -7.85
C CYS A 45 0.72 -10.27 -8.52
N ARG A 46 1.30 -10.26 -9.72
CA ARG A 46 1.77 -11.48 -10.37
C ARG A 46 3.15 -11.82 -9.83
N CYS A 47 3.29 -13.02 -9.28
CA CYS A 47 4.55 -13.49 -8.69
C CYS A 47 5.69 -13.63 -9.71
N ASP A 48 5.38 -13.61 -11.00
CA ASP A 48 6.30 -13.85 -12.12
C ASP A 48 6.68 -12.58 -12.89
N VAL A 49 6.20 -11.39 -12.49
CA VAL A 49 6.46 -10.16 -13.22
C VAL A 49 7.95 -9.82 -13.22
N GLU A 50 8.45 -9.37 -14.37
CA GLU A 50 9.83 -8.88 -14.49
C GLU A 50 9.97 -7.48 -13.92
N LEU A 51 11.09 -7.22 -13.22
CA LEU A 51 11.36 -5.93 -12.59
C LEU A 51 11.33 -4.77 -13.59
N VAL A 52 11.89 -4.97 -14.79
CA VAL A 52 11.94 -3.96 -15.86
C VAL A 52 10.55 -3.45 -16.22
N ARG A 53 9.54 -4.32 -16.23
CA ARG A 53 8.16 -3.90 -16.51
C ARG A 53 7.61 -2.96 -15.43
N ILE A 54 7.89 -3.25 -14.16
CA ILE A 54 7.48 -2.39 -13.06
C ILE A 54 8.18 -1.03 -13.14
N GLU A 55 9.46 -1.02 -13.47
CA GLU A 55 10.24 0.20 -13.67
C GLU A 55 9.72 1.05 -14.84
N GLU A 56 9.33 0.43 -15.95
CA GLU A 56 8.71 1.12 -17.09
C GLU A 56 7.36 1.75 -16.72
N GLU A 57 6.51 1.05 -15.98
CA GLU A 57 5.24 1.60 -15.49
C GLU A 57 5.45 2.78 -14.53
N ILE A 58 6.41 2.68 -13.62
CA ILE A 58 6.77 3.78 -12.72
C ILE A 58 7.34 4.96 -13.50
N LYS A 59 8.25 4.73 -14.45
CA LYS A 59 8.82 5.76 -15.31
C LYS A 59 7.74 6.49 -16.11
N TYR A 60 6.77 5.74 -16.65
CA TYR A 60 5.61 6.35 -17.32
C TYR A 60 4.80 7.21 -16.35
N ALA A 61 4.46 6.67 -15.17
CA ALA A 61 3.68 7.38 -14.16
C ALA A 61 4.36 8.68 -13.67
N GLN A 62 5.69 8.70 -13.57
CA GLN A 62 6.45 9.88 -13.16
C GLN A 62 6.45 11.03 -14.19
N ASN A 63 6.05 10.78 -15.45
CA ASN A 63 5.82 11.86 -16.43
C ASN A 63 4.54 12.67 -16.14
N PHE A 64 3.73 12.25 -15.17
CA PHE A 64 2.57 13.03 -14.75
C PHE A 64 3.00 14.24 -13.93
N ILE A 65 2.80 15.44 -14.50
CA ILE A 65 3.15 16.69 -13.85
C ILE A 65 1.87 17.38 -13.40
N SER A 66 1.81 17.73 -12.11
CA SER A 66 0.71 18.47 -11.51
C SER A 66 1.23 19.59 -10.60
N LYS A 67 0.47 20.71 -10.57
CA LYS A 67 0.71 21.80 -9.61
C LYS A 67 -0.02 21.58 -8.27
N LYS A 68 -0.88 20.56 -8.19
CA LYS A 68 -1.77 20.34 -7.04
C LYS A 68 -1.39 19.11 -6.23
N ILE A 69 -0.84 18.09 -6.89
CA ILE A 69 -0.51 16.82 -6.25
C ILE A 69 0.89 16.38 -6.62
N ILE A 70 1.57 15.78 -5.66
CA ILE A 70 2.86 15.09 -5.83
C ILE A 70 2.57 13.61 -5.86
N THR A 71 3.19 12.85 -6.77
CA THR A 71 3.04 11.40 -6.87
C THR A 71 4.35 10.71 -6.54
N LYS A 72 4.32 9.71 -5.66
CA LYS A 72 5.50 8.95 -5.22
C LYS A 72 5.26 7.46 -5.33
N PRO A 73 6.16 6.69 -5.97
CA PRO A 73 6.02 5.25 -6.10
C PRO A 73 6.44 4.51 -4.83
N TYR A 74 5.73 3.40 -4.54
CA TYR A 74 6.28 2.27 -3.81
C TYR A 74 6.97 1.33 -4.79
N LEU A 75 8.11 0.79 -4.41
CA LEU A 75 8.61 -0.42 -5.04
C LEU A 75 7.83 -1.61 -4.49
N TRP A 76 7.19 -2.39 -5.35
CA TRP A 76 6.61 -3.65 -4.92
C TRP A 76 7.66 -4.75 -5.09
N PHE A 77 8.34 -5.11 -3.99
CA PHE A 77 9.35 -6.15 -4.00
C PHE A 77 8.70 -7.53 -3.82
N ILE A 78 9.03 -8.48 -4.68
CA ILE A 78 8.45 -9.82 -4.70
C ILE A 78 9.50 -10.91 -4.44
N PRO A 79 9.11 -12.11 -3.94
CA PRO A 79 10.02 -13.22 -3.65
C PRO A 79 10.90 -13.62 -4.83
N LYS A 80 10.38 -13.60 -6.06
CA LYS A 80 11.14 -13.88 -7.29
C LYS A 80 12.43 -13.05 -7.38
N TYR A 81 12.40 -11.79 -6.98
CA TYR A 81 13.60 -10.94 -7.03
C TYR A 81 14.64 -11.40 -6.01
N ALA A 82 14.19 -11.83 -4.81
CA ALA A 82 15.06 -12.42 -3.81
C ALA A 82 15.70 -13.72 -4.28
N GLU A 83 14.94 -14.58 -4.94
CA GLU A 83 15.42 -15.83 -5.53
C GLU A 83 16.45 -15.60 -6.64
N GLN A 84 16.25 -14.55 -7.43
CA GLN A 84 17.19 -14.08 -8.46
C GLN A 84 18.40 -13.34 -7.87
N ARG A 85 18.51 -13.23 -6.53
CA ARG A 85 19.55 -12.48 -5.81
C ARG A 85 19.61 -11.01 -6.16
N ILE A 86 18.48 -10.43 -6.56
CA ILE A 86 18.35 -8.99 -6.77
C ILE A 86 18.30 -8.33 -5.39
N SER A 87 19.21 -7.42 -5.11
CA SER A 87 19.24 -6.72 -3.82
C SER A 87 18.25 -5.55 -3.82
N VAL A 88 17.63 -5.32 -2.66
CA VAL A 88 16.74 -4.16 -2.45
C VAL A 88 17.47 -2.85 -2.77
N GLU A 89 18.71 -2.73 -2.32
CA GLU A 89 19.53 -1.54 -2.56
C GLU A 89 19.77 -1.26 -4.05
N SER A 90 19.96 -2.31 -4.87
CA SER A 90 20.18 -2.12 -6.31
C SER A 90 18.97 -1.56 -7.03
N VAL A 91 17.77 -2.06 -6.72
CA VAL A 91 16.53 -1.64 -7.39
C VAL A 91 15.99 -0.31 -6.88
N THR A 92 16.23 0.01 -5.62
CA THR A 92 15.77 1.28 -5.05
C THR A 92 16.55 2.51 -5.53
N LYS A 93 17.66 2.30 -6.26
CA LYS A 93 18.43 3.40 -6.88
C LYS A 93 17.77 3.97 -8.14
N SER A 94 16.87 3.22 -8.78
CA SER A 94 16.27 3.61 -10.07
C SER A 94 15.32 4.81 -9.96
N PHE A 95 14.66 4.98 -8.80
CA PHE A 95 13.65 6.03 -8.57
C PHE A 95 13.66 6.51 -7.12
N ASP A 96 13.10 7.71 -6.87
CA ASP A 96 12.85 8.19 -5.49
C ASP A 96 11.57 7.52 -4.93
N TYR A 97 11.73 6.27 -4.50
CA TYR A 97 10.66 5.52 -3.86
C TYR A 97 10.30 6.11 -2.49
N CYS A 98 9.00 6.24 -2.20
CA CYS A 98 8.53 6.58 -0.86
C CYS A 98 8.63 5.40 0.11
N GLY A 99 8.72 4.19 -0.41
CA GLY A 99 8.81 2.97 0.39
C GLY A 99 8.74 1.70 -0.45
N ILE A 100 8.57 0.58 0.24
CA ILE A 100 8.42 -0.75 -0.38
C ILE A 100 7.07 -1.34 0.01
N LYS A 101 6.35 -1.90 -0.97
CA LYS A 101 5.12 -2.69 -0.77
C LYS A 101 5.48 -4.17 -0.76
N ILE A 102 4.91 -4.91 0.18
CA ILE A 102 4.92 -6.38 0.21
C ILE A 102 3.50 -6.93 0.37
N HIS A 103 3.24 -8.07 -0.24
CA HIS A 103 1.95 -8.77 -0.17
C HIS A 103 2.20 -10.25 0.17
N PRO A 104 2.19 -10.62 1.47
CA PRO A 104 2.69 -11.91 1.90
C PRO A 104 1.97 -13.11 1.28
N ALA A 105 0.63 -13.17 1.35
CA ALA A 105 -0.12 -14.28 0.76
C ALA A 105 -0.12 -14.24 -0.77
N GLY A 106 -0.41 -13.07 -1.35
CA GLY A 106 -0.56 -12.94 -2.81
C GLY A 106 0.71 -13.22 -3.59
N GLN A 107 1.88 -13.16 -2.94
CA GLN A 107 3.18 -13.35 -3.55
C GLN A 107 3.98 -14.53 -2.98
N TYR A 108 3.35 -15.32 -2.10
CA TYR A 108 3.94 -16.54 -1.53
C TYR A 108 5.27 -16.31 -0.77
N TRP A 109 5.29 -15.28 0.11
CA TRP A 109 6.39 -15.08 1.03
C TRP A 109 6.44 -16.20 2.07
N GLU A 110 7.38 -17.12 1.92
CA GLU A 110 7.53 -18.30 2.78
C GLU A 110 8.41 -18.01 3.99
N GLU A 111 7.92 -18.35 5.19
CA GLU A 111 8.66 -18.13 6.46
C GLU A 111 9.93 -18.99 6.55
N ASN A 112 9.89 -20.19 6.02
CA ASN A 112 11.00 -21.15 6.09
C ASN A 112 12.00 -21.01 4.94
N ASN A 113 11.78 -20.07 4.02
CA ASN A 113 12.69 -19.80 2.92
C ASN A 113 13.74 -18.77 3.35
N SER A 114 14.98 -19.21 3.48
CA SER A 114 16.09 -18.36 3.92
C SER A 114 16.35 -17.15 3.01
N ASN A 115 16.09 -17.27 1.70
CA ASN A 115 16.23 -16.15 0.77
C ASN A 115 15.12 -15.11 1.00
N HIS A 116 13.88 -15.56 1.26
CA HIS A 116 12.77 -14.69 1.56
C HIS A 116 12.99 -13.95 2.89
N LEU A 117 13.40 -14.64 3.94
CA LEU A 117 13.71 -14.01 5.23
C LEU A 117 14.84 -12.99 5.09
N LYS A 118 15.91 -13.34 4.38
CA LYS A 118 17.02 -12.43 4.09
C LYS A 118 16.57 -11.18 3.32
N ALA A 119 15.68 -11.34 2.35
CA ALA A 119 15.12 -10.22 1.60
C ALA A 119 14.23 -9.33 2.48
N LEU A 120 13.43 -9.90 3.38
CA LEU A 120 12.67 -9.11 4.36
C LEU A 120 13.59 -8.26 5.22
N HIS A 121 14.67 -8.83 5.78
CA HIS A 121 15.66 -8.03 6.51
C HIS A 121 16.28 -6.91 5.66
N GLN A 122 16.55 -7.16 4.37
CA GLN A 122 17.04 -6.11 3.47
C GLN A 122 16.01 -5.00 3.24
N ILE A 123 14.72 -5.37 3.05
CA ILE A 123 13.62 -4.42 2.88
C ILE A 123 13.49 -3.51 4.10
N PHE A 124 13.41 -4.12 5.28
CA PHE A 124 13.24 -3.37 6.53
C PHE A 124 14.46 -2.51 6.87
N ARG A 125 15.67 -3.03 6.68
CA ARG A 125 16.91 -2.27 6.86
C ARG A 125 16.98 -1.08 5.91
N TRP A 126 16.69 -1.28 4.62
CA TRP A 126 16.68 -0.18 3.66
C TRP A 126 15.69 0.92 4.06
N ALA A 127 14.50 0.53 4.50
CA ALA A 127 13.50 1.50 4.93
C ALA A 127 13.93 2.23 6.22
N ASP A 128 14.56 1.53 7.15
CA ASP A 128 15.10 2.09 8.40
C ASP A 128 16.21 3.09 8.14
N ASP A 129 17.24 2.71 7.37
CA ASP A 129 18.40 3.53 7.03
C ASP A 129 17.99 4.80 6.27
N ASN A 130 16.97 4.73 5.43
CA ASN A 130 16.49 5.83 4.59
C ASN A 130 15.25 6.55 5.14
N LYS A 131 14.73 6.16 6.31
CA LYS A 131 13.48 6.69 6.92
C LYS A 131 12.30 6.63 5.95
N LYS A 132 12.16 5.53 5.23
CA LYS A 132 11.13 5.29 4.22
C LYS A 132 10.01 4.41 4.79
N HIS A 133 8.98 4.20 3.98
CA HIS A 133 7.81 3.41 4.38
C HIS A 133 7.95 1.94 4.00
N ILE A 134 7.27 1.08 4.75
CA ILE A 134 6.95 -0.29 4.34
C ILE A 134 5.44 -0.44 4.41
N LEU A 135 4.80 -0.69 3.27
CA LEU A 135 3.37 -0.94 3.18
C LEU A 135 3.16 -2.45 3.10
N ILE A 136 2.62 -3.05 4.17
CA ILE A 136 2.42 -4.50 4.29
C ILE A 136 0.94 -4.81 4.09
N HIS A 137 0.62 -5.65 3.09
CA HIS A 137 -0.74 -6.19 2.99
C HIS A 137 -1.03 -7.06 4.22
N CYS A 138 -2.14 -6.78 4.90
CA CYS A 138 -2.59 -7.53 6.07
C CYS A 138 -3.97 -8.15 5.82
N GLY A 139 -4.18 -9.33 6.39
CA GLY A 139 -5.40 -10.11 6.24
C GLY A 139 -5.50 -11.19 7.30
N THR A 140 -6.51 -12.06 7.16
CA THR A 140 -6.80 -13.12 8.13
C THR A 140 -6.02 -14.42 7.90
N GLN A 141 -5.29 -14.53 6.78
CA GLN A 141 -4.42 -15.69 6.56
C GLN A 141 -3.19 -15.59 7.44
N LYS A 142 -2.69 -16.74 7.95
CA LYS A 142 -1.52 -16.79 8.83
C LYS A 142 -0.32 -15.99 8.32
N CYS A 143 -0.07 -16.05 7.01
CA CYS A 143 1.04 -15.33 6.38
C CYS A 143 0.83 -13.80 6.27
N ASP A 144 -0.42 -13.32 6.36
CA ASP A 144 -0.78 -11.90 6.29
C ASP A 144 -1.04 -11.26 7.67
N LEU A 145 -0.95 -12.04 8.75
CA LEU A 145 -1.18 -11.50 10.11
C LEU A 145 -0.13 -10.44 10.45
N PRO A 146 -0.54 -9.28 11.01
CA PRO A 146 0.39 -8.24 11.45
C PRO A 146 1.48 -8.75 12.41
N THR A 147 1.11 -9.64 13.32
CA THR A 147 2.00 -10.24 14.33
C THR A 147 3.17 -11.03 13.74
N ARG A 148 3.02 -11.53 12.52
CA ARG A 148 4.11 -12.21 11.79
C ARG A 148 5.36 -11.35 11.62
N PHE A 149 5.15 -10.04 11.49
CA PHE A 149 6.21 -9.08 11.21
C PHE A 149 6.74 -8.38 12.48
N GLU A 150 6.26 -8.76 13.66
CA GLU A 150 6.53 -8.07 14.91
C GLU A 150 8.02 -7.92 15.22
N GLN A 151 8.83 -8.95 14.97
CA GLN A 151 10.29 -8.88 15.14
C GLN A 151 10.94 -7.74 14.36
N PHE A 152 10.44 -7.44 13.16
CA PHE A 152 10.96 -6.35 12.33
C PHE A 152 10.53 -4.97 12.85
N PHE A 153 9.36 -4.86 13.48
CA PHE A 153 8.89 -3.60 14.06
C PHE A 153 9.77 -3.15 15.22
N GLU A 154 10.24 -4.11 15.99
CA GLU A 154 11.13 -3.87 17.11
C GLU A 154 12.57 -3.59 16.67
N GLU A 155 13.07 -4.28 15.64
CA GLU A 155 14.44 -4.15 15.14
C GLU A 155 14.66 -2.86 14.33
N TYR A 156 13.68 -2.46 13.49
CA TYR A 156 13.81 -1.37 12.51
C TYR A 156 12.93 -0.16 12.86
N LYS A 157 13.33 0.61 13.88
CA LYS A 157 12.50 1.65 14.51
C LYS A 157 12.37 2.95 13.72
N ASN A 158 13.26 3.23 12.75
CA ASN A 158 13.21 4.43 11.92
C ASN A 158 12.36 4.23 10.66
N ALA A 159 12.06 2.97 10.29
CA ALA A 159 11.14 2.66 9.20
C ALA A 159 9.71 2.98 9.62
N LYS A 160 8.94 3.67 8.77
CA LYS A 160 7.50 3.84 8.98
C LYS A 160 6.74 2.65 8.39
N ILE A 161 6.19 1.82 9.24
CA ILE A 161 5.49 0.60 8.85
C ILE A 161 3.99 0.86 8.78
N ILE A 162 3.36 0.54 7.65
CA ILE A 162 1.93 0.76 7.41
C ILE A 162 1.27 -0.59 7.18
N LEU A 163 0.42 -1.00 8.12
CA LEU A 163 -0.40 -2.21 8.03
C LEU A 163 -1.63 -1.90 7.16
N ALA A 164 -1.61 -2.36 5.91
CA ALA A 164 -2.68 -2.11 4.97
C ALA A 164 -3.96 -2.85 5.36
N HIS A 165 -5.11 -2.24 5.06
CA HIS A 165 -6.46 -2.79 5.29
C HIS A 165 -6.89 -2.86 6.75
N SER A 166 -6.01 -2.59 7.70
CA SER A 166 -6.32 -2.69 9.15
C SER A 166 -7.02 -4.01 9.54
N ASN A 167 -6.58 -5.11 8.95
CA ASN A 167 -7.26 -6.40 9.07
C ASN A 167 -6.28 -7.52 9.48
N PRO A 168 -6.54 -8.29 10.56
CA PRO A 168 -7.64 -8.15 11.54
C PRO A 168 -7.53 -6.89 12.41
N VAL A 169 -8.67 -6.28 12.76
CA VAL A 169 -8.71 -4.99 13.47
C VAL A 169 -7.98 -5.06 14.80
N PHE A 170 -8.24 -6.08 15.63
CA PHE A 170 -7.64 -6.21 16.95
C PHE A 170 -6.13 -6.39 16.91
N GLU A 171 -5.62 -7.29 16.07
CA GLU A 171 -4.19 -7.51 15.93
C GLU A 171 -3.49 -6.26 15.36
N THR A 172 -4.12 -5.60 14.38
CA THR A 172 -3.62 -4.34 13.84
C THR A 172 -3.52 -3.28 14.94
N ALA A 173 -4.58 -3.08 15.71
CA ALA A 173 -4.60 -2.11 16.80
C ALA A 173 -3.55 -2.46 17.89
N GLN A 174 -3.38 -3.73 18.21
CA GLN A 174 -2.35 -4.19 19.13
C GLN A 174 -0.94 -3.79 18.67
N MET A 175 -0.61 -4.02 17.40
CA MET A 175 0.71 -3.66 16.84
C MET A 175 0.90 -2.15 16.78
N VAL A 176 -0.12 -1.40 16.34
CA VAL A 176 -0.10 0.07 16.26
C VAL A 176 0.08 0.71 17.63
N ASN A 177 -0.56 0.18 18.67
CA ASN A 177 -0.44 0.68 20.04
C ASN A 177 0.91 0.32 20.69
N LYS A 178 1.48 -0.83 20.35
CA LYS A 178 2.72 -1.34 20.93
C LYS A 178 3.96 -0.66 20.38
N TYR A 179 3.97 -0.29 19.07
CA TYR A 179 5.15 0.22 18.37
C TYR A 179 4.93 1.62 17.83
N ASP A 180 5.84 2.56 18.13
CA ASP A 180 5.72 3.96 17.71
C ASP A 180 5.83 4.14 16.18
N ASN A 181 6.59 3.29 15.53
CA ASN A 181 6.83 3.31 14.09
C ASN A 181 5.78 2.55 13.28
N VAL A 182 4.77 1.93 13.92
CA VAL A 182 3.71 1.17 13.26
C VAL A 182 2.44 2.00 13.15
N PHE A 183 1.90 2.05 11.96
CA PHE A 183 0.68 2.73 11.52
C PHE A 183 -0.24 1.72 10.81
N CYS A 184 -1.46 2.11 10.53
CA CYS A 184 -2.37 1.34 9.68
C CYS A 184 -3.11 2.24 8.71
N ASP A 185 -3.77 1.67 7.69
CA ASP A 185 -4.54 2.44 6.74
C ASP A 185 -6.03 2.04 6.68
N THR A 186 -6.80 2.88 6.00
CA THR A 186 -8.26 2.72 5.84
C THR A 186 -8.66 1.99 4.56
N ALA A 187 -7.70 1.36 3.84
CA ALA A 187 -7.99 0.68 2.58
C ALA A 187 -8.97 -0.49 2.79
N CYS A 188 -10.01 -0.52 1.98
CA CYS A 188 -11.04 -1.57 2.00
C CYS A 188 -11.80 -1.76 3.34
N ILE A 189 -11.59 -0.90 4.33
CA ILE A 189 -12.26 -1.02 5.63
C ILE A 189 -13.75 -0.63 5.50
N ASN A 190 -14.64 -1.38 6.12
CA ASN A 190 -16.05 -1.00 6.24
C ASN A 190 -16.27 -0.08 7.46
N LYS A 191 -17.47 0.51 7.56
CA LYS A 191 -17.80 1.47 8.62
C LYS A 191 -17.66 0.87 10.01
N GLU A 192 -18.15 -0.34 10.22
CA GLU A 192 -18.15 -1.02 11.54
C GLU A 192 -16.72 -1.29 12.00
N SER A 193 -15.89 -1.87 11.12
CA SER A 193 -14.48 -2.13 11.37
C SER A 193 -13.70 -0.84 11.62
N PHE A 194 -14.04 0.27 10.93
CA PHE A 194 -13.39 1.55 11.15
C PHE A 194 -13.75 2.15 12.52
N GLU A 195 -15.03 2.12 12.92
CA GLU A 195 -15.45 2.58 14.24
C GLU A 195 -14.81 1.74 15.36
N GLN A 196 -14.66 0.43 15.12
CA GLN A 196 -13.94 -0.45 16.04
C GLN A 196 -12.45 -0.08 16.09
N LEU A 197 -11.79 0.09 14.94
CA LEU A 197 -10.39 0.48 14.87
C LEU A 197 -10.11 1.77 15.65
N LYS A 198 -10.97 2.79 15.50
CA LYS A 198 -10.86 4.05 16.27
C LYS A 198 -10.99 3.89 17.78
N LYS A 199 -11.76 2.90 18.25
CA LYS A 199 -11.90 2.60 19.68
C LYS A 199 -10.68 1.86 20.23
N GLU A 200 -10.08 1.00 19.42
CA GLU A 200 -8.96 0.14 19.84
C GLU A 200 -7.61 0.87 19.76
N ILE A 201 -7.44 1.84 18.87
CA ILE A 201 -6.19 2.59 18.68
C ILE A 201 -6.13 3.79 19.61
N ASN A 202 -5.06 3.89 20.41
CA ASN A 202 -4.85 4.97 21.39
C ASN A 202 -4.59 6.33 20.72
N ASP A 203 -3.83 6.35 19.62
CA ASP A 203 -3.54 7.56 18.84
C ASP A 203 -4.09 7.42 17.41
N THR A 204 -5.25 8.03 17.16
CA THR A 204 -5.92 7.99 15.85
C THR A 204 -5.12 8.62 14.71
N LYS A 205 -4.07 9.43 14.99
CA LYS A 205 -3.15 9.96 13.99
C LYS A 205 -2.32 8.85 13.31
N LYS A 206 -2.25 7.68 13.92
CA LYS A 206 -1.61 6.49 13.34
C LYS A 206 -2.50 5.75 12.34
N ILE A 207 -3.79 6.13 12.20
CA ILE A 207 -4.67 5.65 11.14
C ILE A 207 -4.46 6.54 9.92
N LEU A 208 -3.90 6.00 8.86
CA LEU A 208 -3.55 6.75 7.64
C LEU A 208 -4.63 6.59 6.57
N PHE A 209 -4.70 7.57 5.69
CA PHE A 209 -5.63 7.49 4.58
C PHE A 209 -5.09 6.61 3.44
N GLY A 210 -5.77 5.50 3.17
CA GLY A 210 -5.59 4.60 2.02
C GLY A 210 -6.94 4.08 1.54
N SER A 211 -7.05 3.64 0.30
CA SER A 211 -8.32 3.10 -0.21
C SER A 211 -8.20 1.86 -1.06
N ASP A 212 -6.99 1.48 -1.44
CA ASP A 212 -6.76 0.40 -2.41
C ASP A 212 -7.36 0.70 -3.81
N PHE A 213 -7.68 1.98 -4.08
CA PHE A 213 -8.24 2.41 -5.37
C PHE A 213 -7.22 2.18 -6.50
N PRO A 214 -7.62 1.62 -7.64
CA PRO A 214 -8.96 1.22 -8.05
C PRO A 214 -9.27 -0.28 -7.83
N ILE A 215 -8.48 -1.02 -7.07
CA ILE A 215 -8.59 -2.49 -6.95
C ILE A 215 -9.83 -2.91 -6.17
N ASN A 216 -10.19 -2.19 -5.12
CA ASN A 216 -11.43 -2.44 -4.38
C ASN A 216 -12.66 -2.43 -5.30
N ASN A 217 -12.64 -1.64 -6.38
CA ASN A 217 -13.72 -1.53 -7.35
C ASN A 217 -13.76 -2.70 -8.32
N TYR A 218 -12.61 -3.26 -8.68
CA TYR A 218 -12.53 -4.50 -9.45
C TYR A 218 -13.28 -5.63 -8.74
N TRP A 219 -13.02 -5.83 -7.47
CA TRP A 219 -13.69 -6.85 -6.67
C TRP A 219 -15.18 -6.59 -6.52
N ASN A 220 -15.60 -5.34 -6.32
CA ASN A 220 -17.03 -4.98 -6.26
C ASN A 220 -17.75 -5.26 -7.58
N LYS A 221 -17.09 -5.03 -8.73
CA LYS A 221 -17.63 -5.39 -10.04
C LYS A 221 -17.76 -6.90 -10.21
N LEU A 222 -16.70 -7.64 -9.86
CA LEU A 222 -16.67 -9.09 -10.01
C LEU A 222 -17.72 -9.79 -9.13
N LEU A 223 -17.81 -9.38 -7.85
CA LEU A 223 -18.67 -10.02 -6.85
C LEU A 223 -20.15 -9.58 -6.96
N PHE A 224 -20.41 -8.34 -7.36
CA PHE A 224 -21.74 -7.74 -7.30
C PHE A 224 -22.27 -7.27 -8.66
N ASN A 225 -21.56 -7.55 -9.76
CA ASN A 225 -21.90 -7.13 -11.13
C ASN A 225 -22.21 -5.62 -11.28
N LYS A 226 -21.56 -4.78 -10.44
CA LYS A 226 -21.72 -3.32 -10.44
C LYS A 226 -20.59 -2.68 -11.21
N SER A 227 -20.84 -2.27 -12.46
CA SER A 227 -19.89 -1.49 -13.25
C SER A 227 -20.15 0.00 -13.07
N LYS A 228 -19.11 0.73 -12.61
CA LYS A 228 -19.13 2.20 -12.49
C LYS A 228 -17.91 2.76 -13.20
N SER A 229 -17.98 4.04 -13.59
CA SER A 229 -16.75 4.72 -14.07
C SER A 229 -15.78 4.96 -12.91
N LEU A 230 -14.48 4.93 -13.18
CA LEU A 230 -13.44 5.17 -12.17
C LEU A 230 -13.67 6.49 -11.39
N SER A 231 -14.11 7.55 -12.07
CA SER A 231 -14.42 8.83 -11.42
C SER A 231 -15.58 8.73 -10.42
N LYS A 232 -16.61 7.91 -10.71
CA LYS A 232 -17.73 7.69 -9.79
C LYS A 232 -17.29 6.88 -8.60
N GLU A 233 -16.53 5.83 -8.83
CA GLU A 233 -15.94 4.98 -7.79
C GLU A 233 -15.05 5.76 -6.84
N TYR A 234 -14.17 6.62 -7.36
CA TYR A 234 -13.32 7.47 -6.54
C TYR A 234 -14.14 8.45 -5.69
N LYS A 235 -15.22 9.03 -6.24
CA LYS A 235 -16.12 9.90 -5.47
C LYS A 235 -16.81 9.16 -4.32
N GLU A 236 -17.20 7.91 -4.54
CA GLU A 236 -17.79 7.06 -3.49
C GLU A 236 -16.77 6.72 -2.41
N THR A 237 -15.53 6.40 -2.79
CA THR A 237 -14.40 6.21 -1.86
C THR A 237 -14.20 7.47 -0.99
N CYS A 238 -14.19 8.65 -1.63
CA CYS A 238 -14.08 9.93 -0.89
C CYS A 238 -15.30 10.21 0.01
N ALA A 239 -16.50 9.79 -0.38
CA ALA A 239 -17.69 9.94 0.44
C ALA A 239 -17.66 9.05 1.69
N ILE A 240 -17.15 7.83 1.57
CA ILE A 240 -16.91 6.94 2.70
C ILE A 240 -15.97 7.62 3.70
N LEU A 241 -14.87 8.22 3.23
CA LEU A 241 -13.91 8.91 4.08
C LEU A 241 -14.49 10.12 4.82
N LYS A 242 -15.34 10.91 4.15
CA LYS A 242 -16.07 12.01 4.82
C LYS A 242 -16.98 11.49 5.92
N ASN A 243 -17.69 10.38 5.65
CA ASN A 243 -18.54 9.74 6.64
C ASN A 243 -17.77 9.13 7.82
N LEU A 244 -16.46 8.89 7.62
CA LEU A 244 -15.55 8.42 8.65
C LEU A 244 -14.99 9.56 9.52
N ASN A 245 -15.40 10.85 9.28
CA ASN A 245 -14.87 12.03 9.96
C ASN A 245 -13.34 12.06 10.00
N TYR A 246 -12.74 11.73 8.85
CA TYR A 246 -11.30 11.79 8.67
C TYR A 246 -10.92 13.26 8.39
N GLU A 247 -10.73 14.06 9.45
CA GLU A 247 -10.23 15.44 9.41
C GLU A 247 -8.78 15.53 9.85
#